data_bc55f357426bf202ba0198b62eec1b7b
#
_entry.id   bc55f357426bf202ba0198b62eec1b7b
#
_cell.length_a   1.000
_cell.length_b   1.000
_cell.length_c   1.000
_cell.angle_alpha   90.00
_cell.angle_beta   90.00
_cell.angle_gamma   90.00
#
_symmetry.space_group_name_H-M   'P 1'
#
loop_
_entity.id
_entity.type
_entity.pdbx_description
1 polymer ?
#
loop_
_entity_poly.entity_id
_entity_poly.type
_entity_poly.pdbx_seq_one_letter_code
_entity_poly.pdbx_strand_id
1 'polypeptide(L)'
;MKTFLYPYKSGSQSAKDLALGLGIKRIKNKNSKFRGTANKTVINWGSSTPTVDFGNAIIINKPKAVGLAANKLLTMRNMTRDDYNIRIPEFSIRKEQAAEWLAEGHKVFCRTKLSGHSGEGIVIAETINELVDAPLYTKWVRIGQEYRVHVFRGEVLDVQRKARKHDVPDEGVNWKVRNLAGGFIFARADVNPPEDVLKQAVDAVEALGLDFGAVDIITGKRDNNPYVLE
;
A
#
# COMPACT_ATOMS: atom_id res chain seq x y z
N MET A 1 -9.21 -29.63 0.14
CA MET A 1 -9.61 -28.36 -0.50
C MET A 1 -8.56 -27.99 -1.54
N LYS A 2 -8.96 -27.53 -2.76
CA LYS A 2 -8.00 -27.16 -3.82
C LYS A 2 -7.84 -25.64 -3.85
N THR A 3 -6.59 -25.16 -3.77
CA THR A 3 -6.26 -23.73 -3.80
C THR A 3 -5.80 -23.30 -5.18
N PHE A 4 -6.21 -22.11 -5.59
CA PHE A 4 -5.88 -21.49 -6.86
C PHE A 4 -5.47 -20.02 -6.63
N LEU A 5 -4.65 -19.48 -7.50
CA LEU A 5 -4.29 -18.05 -7.47
C LEU A 5 -4.92 -17.33 -8.67
N TYR A 6 -5.60 -16.21 -8.40
CA TYR A 6 -6.13 -15.32 -9.43
C TYR A 6 -5.28 -14.04 -9.49
N PRO A 7 -4.54 -13.78 -10.59
CA PRO A 7 -3.69 -12.61 -10.71
C PRO A 7 -4.49 -11.38 -11.14
N TYR A 8 -4.07 -10.18 -10.73
CA TYR A 8 -4.66 -8.90 -11.19
C TYR A 8 -4.47 -8.66 -12.69
N LYS A 9 -3.44 -9.24 -13.29
CA LYS A 9 -3.19 -9.25 -14.74
C LYS A 9 -2.50 -10.54 -15.19
N SER A 10 -2.72 -10.95 -16.43
CA SER A 10 -2.22 -12.21 -16.98
C SER A 10 -0.68 -12.34 -16.93
N GLY A 11 0.03 -11.23 -17.13
CA GLY A 11 1.50 -11.18 -17.14
C GLY A 11 2.18 -10.97 -15.79
N SER A 12 1.44 -10.96 -14.67
CA SER A 12 2.00 -10.70 -13.33
C SER A 12 3.09 -11.72 -12.98
N GLN A 13 4.34 -11.26 -12.86
CA GLN A 13 5.47 -12.11 -12.47
C GLN A 13 5.35 -12.55 -11.02
N SER A 14 5.04 -11.62 -10.10
CA SER A 14 4.84 -11.95 -8.69
C SER A 14 3.74 -13.01 -8.45
N ALA A 15 2.66 -12.98 -9.27
CA ALA A 15 1.64 -14.02 -9.20
C ALA A 15 2.13 -15.38 -9.75
N LYS A 16 3.07 -15.38 -10.70
CA LYS A 16 3.71 -16.62 -11.18
C LYS A 16 4.59 -17.21 -10.10
N ASP A 17 5.44 -16.39 -9.50
CA ASP A 17 6.41 -16.80 -8.49
C ASP A 17 5.70 -17.32 -7.24
N LEU A 18 4.67 -16.62 -6.77
CA LEU A 18 3.87 -17.07 -5.64
C LEU A 18 3.14 -18.40 -5.93
N ALA A 19 2.52 -18.53 -7.09
CA ALA A 19 1.83 -19.77 -7.44
C ALA A 19 2.81 -20.95 -7.55
N LEU A 20 4.01 -20.73 -8.07
CA LEU A 20 5.09 -21.72 -8.13
C LEU A 20 5.56 -22.11 -6.72
N GLY A 21 5.85 -21.12 -5.87
CA GLY A 21 6.30 -21.35 -4.49
C GLY A 21 5.28 -22.11 -3.63
N LEU A 22 3.98 -21.86 -3.88
CA LEU A 22 2.89 -22.57 -3.19
C LEU A 22 2.49 -23.89 -3.86
N GLY A 23 3.05 -24.26 -5.01
CA GLY A 23 2.67 -25.46 -5.76
C GLY A 23 1.21 -25.44 -6.26
N ILE A 24 0.62 -24.26 -6.52
CA ILE A 24 -0.78 -24.10 -6.89
C ILE A 24 -0.97 -23.60 -8.32
N LYS A 25 -2.15 -23.87 -8.90
CA LYS A 25 -2.47 -23.43 -10.26
C LYS A 25 -2.99 -22.00 -10.28
N ARG A 26 -2.62 -21.24 -11.33
CA ARG A 26 -3.20 -19.92 -11.60
C ARG A 26 -4.48 -20.03 -12.42
N ILE A 27 -5.45 -19.19 -12.10
CA ILE A 27 -6.65 -18.99 -12.89
C ILE A 27 -6.32 -18.01 -14.02
N LYS A 28 -6.73 -18.31 -15.25
CA LYS A 28 -6.56 -17.39 -16.40
C LYS A 28 -7.55 -16.22 -16.29
N ASN A 29 -7.11 -15.00 -16.60
CA ASN A 29 -8.00 -13.82 -16.64
C ASN A 29 -8.95 -13.84 -17.85
N LYS A 30 -8.56 -14.51 -18.97
CA LYS A 30 -9.38 -14.61 -20.18
C LYS A 30 -9.62 -16.06 -20.51
N ASN A 31 -10.82 -16.38 -21.02
CA ASN A 31 -11.21 -17.74 -21.46
C ASN A 31 -10.98 -18.78 -20.36
N SER A 32 -11.25 -18.42 -19.12
CA SER A 32 -11.08 -19.32 -17.98
C SER A 32 -12.15 -20.39 -17.96
N LYS A 33 -11.73 -21.65 -17.74
CA LYS A 33 -12.63 -22.77 -17.46
C LYS A 33 -12.82 -23.00 -15.96
N PHE A 34 -12.36 -22.05 -15.12
CA PHE A 34 -12.53 -22.17 -13.67
C PHE A 34 -14.03 -22.17 -13.32
N ARG A 35 -14.40 -23.03 -12.37
CA ARG A 35 -15.73 -23.06 -11.75
C ARG A 35 -15.54 -23.05 -10.25
N GLY A 36 -16.02 -21.99 -9.59
CA GLY A 36 -15.94 -21.82 -8.15
C GLY A 36 -16.94 -22.75 -7.44
N THR A 37 -16.44 -23.58 -6.55
CA THR A 37 -17.22 -24.51 -5.71
C THR A 37 -16.74 -24.40 -4.27
N ALA A 38 -17.58 -24.74 -3.29
CA ALA A 38 -17.28 -24.57 -1.86
C ALA A 38 -16.02 -25.31 -1.36
N ASN A 39 -15.54 -26.30 -2.12
CA ASN A 39 -14.31 -27.04 -1.81
C ASN A 39 -13.05 -26.44 -2.45
N LYS A 40 -13.14 -25.22 -3.00
CA LYS A 40 -12.03 -24.48 -3.60
C LYS A 40 -11.75 -23.19 -2.84
N THR A 41 -10.48 -22.82 -2.81
CA THR A 41 -10.01 -21.51 -2.32
C THR A 41 -9.37 -20.74 -3.47
N VAL A 42 -9.66 -19.46 -3.57
CA VAL A 42 -9.04 -18.53 -4.52
C VAL A 42 -8.26 -17.49 -3.75
N ILE A 43 -6.94 -17.46 -3.93
CA ILE A 43 -6.10 -16.36 -3.50
C ILE A 43 -6.20 -15.27 -4.58
N ASN A 44 -6.88 -14.18 -4.27
CA ASN A 44 -7.01 -13.04 -5.16
C ASN A 44 -5.78 -12.13 -5.01
N TRP A 45 -4.87 -12.20 -5.97
CA TRP A 45 -3.61 -11.46 -5.98
C TRP A 45 -3.79 -10.09 -6.63
N GLY A 46 -4.52 -9.20 -5.91
CA GLY A 46 -4.62 -7.77 -6.22
C GLY A 46 -5.67 -7.37 -7.27
N SER A 47 -6.66 -8.22 -7.58
CA SER A 47 -7.74 -7.83 -8.51
C SER A 47 -8.95 -7.26 -7.76
N SER A 48 -9.30 -6.00 -8.04
CA SER A 48 -10.55 -5.37 -7.57
C SER A 48 -11.75 -5.68 -8.47
N THR A 49 -11.49 -6.02 -9.75
CA THR A 49 -12.50 -6.30 -10.76
C THR A 49 -12.16 -7.59 -11.51
N PRO A 50 -12.33 -8.77 -10.88
CA PRO A 50 -12.04 -10.04 -11.53
C PRO A 50 -12.96 -10.24 -12.73
N THR A 51 -12.40 -10.78 -13.81
CA THR A 51 -13.14 -11.15 -15.04
C THR A 51 -13.64 -12.59 -15.02
N VAL A 52 -13.43 -13.28 -13.91
CA VAL A 52 -13.84 -14.67 -13.68
C VAL A 52 -14.78 -14.70 -12.49
N ASP A 53 -15.90 -15.38 -12.63
CA ASP A 53 -16.79 -15.66 -11.51
C ASP A 53 -16.17 -16.72 -10.59
N PHE A 54 -16.02 -16.37 -9.32
CA PHE A 54 -15.49 -17.28 -8.29
C PHE A 54 -16.57 -18.15 -7.67
N GLY A 55 -17.86 -17.96 -7.99
CA GLY A 55 -18.98 -18.75 -7.51
C GLY A 55 -18.96 -18.89 -5.98
N ASN A 56 -19.07 -20.13 -5.49
CA ASN A 56 -19.07 -20.45 -4.06
C ASN A 56 -17.67 -20.74 -3.48
N ALA A 57 -16.59 -20.42 -4.19
CA ALA A 57 -15.23 -20.61 -3.66
C ALA A 57 -14.96 -19.67 -2.47
N ILE A 58 -14.14 -20.14 -1.53
CA ILE A 58 -13.60 -19.27 -0.46
C ILE A 58 -12.61 -18.31 -1.11
N ILE A 59 -12.80 -17.01 -0.90
CA ILE A 59 -11.95 -15.98 -1.48
C ILE A 59 -11.08 -15.38 -0.39
N ILE A 60 -9.77 -15.47 -0.56
CA ILE A 60 -8.76 -14.76 0.23
C ILE A 60 -8.47 -13.45 -0.49
N ASN A 61 -8.62 -12.34 0.17
CA ASN A 61 -8.67 -10.96 -0.36
C ASN A 61 -9.86 -10.74 -1.32
N LYS A 62 -11.02 -10.50 -0.76
CA LYS A 62 -12.23 -10.20 -1.53
C LYS A 62 -12.00 -9.00 -2.47
N PRO A 63 -12.52 -9.03 -3.72
CA PRO A 63 -12.34 -7.94 -4.69
C PRO A 63 -12.73 -6.55 -4.16
N LYS A 64 -13.79 -6.46 -3.34
CA LYS A 64 -14.22 -5.21 -2.71
C LYS A 64 -13.14 -4.63 -1.79
N ALA A 65 -12.52 -5.46 -0.95
CA ALA A 65 -11.42 -5.04 -0.05
C ALA A 65 -10.19 -4.60 -0.84
N VAL A 66 -9.84 -5.33 -1.90
CA VAL A 66 -8.77 -4.93 -2.83
C VAL A 66 -9.08 -3.58 -3.49
N GLY A 67 -10.33 -3.33 -3.87
CA GLY A 67 -10.78 -2.06 -4.44
C GLY A 67 -10.65 -0.89 -3.46
N LEU A 68 -10.93 -1.11 -2.18
CA LEU A 68 -10.70 -0.11 -1.13
C LEU A 68 -9.20 0.21 -1.00
N ALA A 69 -8.35 -0.81 -0.92
CA ALA A 69 -6.90 -0.64 -0.80
C ALA A 69 -6.25 0.00 -2.03
N ALA A 70 -6.79 -0.23 -3.23
CA ALA A 70 -6.27 0.34 -4.47
C ALA A 70 -6.58 1.84 -4.65
N ASN A 71 -7.47 2.42 -3.84
CA ASN A 71 -7.85 3.83 -3.91
C ASN A 71 -7.40 4.58 -2.66
N LYS A 72 -6.39 5.44 -2.79
CA LYS A 72 -5.75 6.16 -1.68
C LYS A 72 -6.72 6.95 -0.79
N LEU A 73 -7.73 7.60 -1.36
CA LEU A 73 -8.73 8.32 -0.58
C LEU A 73 -9.63 7.37 0.21
N LEU A 74 -10.07 6.28 -0.41
CA LEU A 74 -10.89 5.27 0.29
C LEU A 74 -10.09 4.56 1.37
N THR A 75 -8.82 4.26 1.11
CA THR A 75 -7.88 3.72 2.11
C THR A 75 -7.81 4.63 3.33
N MET A 76 -7.48 5.91 3.15
CA MET A 76 -7.37 6.86 4.26
C MET A 76 -8.67 7.02 5.04
N ARG A 77 -9.82 7.15 4.34
CA ARG A 77 -11.14 7.24 4.98
C ARG A 77 -11.51 6.00 5.80
N ASN A 78 -11.12 4.80 5.34
CA ASN A 78 -11.39 3.58 6.11
C ASN A 78 -10.47 3.45 7.33
N MET A 79 -9.21 3.88 7.22
CA MET A 79 -8.25 3.85 8.33
C MET A 79 -8.55 4.89 9.42
N THR A 80 -9.31 5.95 9.12
CA THR A 80 -9.71 6.98 10.11
C THR A 80 -11.06 6.70 10.78
N ARG A 81 -11.64 5.51 10.60
CA ARG A 81 -12.86 5.13 11.32
C ARG A 81 -12.56 4.92 12.80
N ASP A 82 -13.52 5.25 13.64
CA ASP A 82 -13.40 5.23 15.10
C ASP A 82 -13.06 3.84 15.69
N ASP A 83 -13.35 2.76 14.93
CA ASP A 83 -13.08 1.38 15.34
C ASP A 83 -11.57 1.04 15.37
N TYR A 84 -10.73 1.86 14.73
CA TYR A 84 -9.29 1.63 14.58
C TYR A 84 -8.49 2.85 15.01
N ASN A 85 -7.44 2.63 15.78
CA ASN A 85 -6.50 3.69 16.17
C ASN A 85 -5.29 3.72 15.20
N ILE A 86 -5.57 3.89 13.90
CA ILE A 86 -4.55 3.92 12.86
C ILE A 86 -4.10 5.35 12.63
N ARG A 87 -2.80 5.59 12.77
CA ARG A 87 -2.20 6.89 12.46
C ARG A 87 -1.87 6.97 10.98
N ILE A 88 -2.39 7.98 10.32
CA ILE A 88 -2.08 8.34 8.94
C ILE A 88 -1.67 9.81 8.87
N PRO A 89 -0.96 10.25 7.82
CA PRO A 89 -0.75 11.68 7.60
C PRO A 89 -2.09 12.43 7.50
N GLU A 90 -2.17 13.63 8.02
CA GLU A 90 -3.34 14.49 7.81
C GLU A 90 -3.65 14.61 6.33
N PHE A 91 -4.93 14.52 5.96
CA PHE A 91 -5.35 14.57 4.56
C PHE A 91 -6.62 15.40 4.36
N SER A 92 -6.78 15.92 3.16
CA SER A 92 -7.97 16.68 2.76
C SER A 92 -8.26 16.49 1.26
N ILE A 93 -9.53 16.64 0.90
CA ILE A 93 -9.96 16.76 -0.51
C ILE A 93 -10.13 18.23 -0.92
N ARG A 94 -9.96 19.16 0.04
CA ARG A 94 -10.12 20.61 -0.19
C ARG A 94 -8.74 21.24 -0.41
N LYS A 95 -8.60 21.99 -1.50
CA LYS A 95 -7.38 22.72 -1.84
C LYS A 95 -7.08 23.82 -0.82
N GLU A 96 -8.13 24.43 -0.26
CA GLU A 96 -8.04 25.48 0.76
C GLU A 96 -7.30 24.96 2.01
N GLN A 97 -7.61 23.75 2.46
CA GLN A 97 -6.92 23.12 3.60
C GLN A 97 -5.43 22.88 3.27
N ALA A 98 -5.12 22.48 2.06
CA ALA A 98 -3.73 22.30 1.63
C ALA A 98 -2.99 23.64 1.60
N ALA A 99 -3.65 24.74 1.20
CA ALA A 99 -3.10 26.08 1.22
C ALA A 99 -2.83 26.57 2.67
N GLU A 100 -3.73 26.26 3.61
CA GLU A 100 -3.52 26.54 5.04
C GLU A 100 -2.29 25.83 5.58
N TRP A 101 -2.09 24.55 5.28
CA TRP A 101 -0.89 23.81 5.69
C TRP A 101 0.40 24.41 5.11
N LEU A 102 0.37 24.90 3.87
CA LEU A 102 1.51 25.59 3.26
C LEU A 102 1.80 26.92 3.97
N ALA A 103 0.76 27.68 4.33
CA ALA A 103 0.90 28.94 5.09
C ALA A 103 1.47 28.69 6.50
N GLU A 104 1.18 27.54 7.12
CA GLU A 104 1.78 27.08 8.36
C GLU A 104 3.24 26.56 8.21
N GLY A 105 3.80 26.58 7.00
CA GLY A 105 5.16 26.12 6.70
C GLY A 105 5.29 24.60 6.51
N HIS A 106 4.19 23.88 6.32
CA HIS A 106 4.21 22.45 5.98
C HIS A 106 4.32 22.26 4.47
N LYS A 107 4.94 21.16 4.05
CA LYS A 107 4.88 20.69 2.66
C LYS A 107 3.61 19.85 2.45
N VAL A 108 3.10 19.83 1.22
CA VAL A 108 1.91 19.11 0.84
C VAL A 108 2.18 18.19 -0.35
N PHE A 109 1.72 16.97 -0.27
CA PHE A 109 1.65 16.06 -1.42
C PHE A 109 0.28 16.19 -2.09
N CYS A 110 0.25 16.77 -3.29
CA CYS A 110 -0.90 16.80 -4.15
C CYS A 110 -0.96 15.48 -4.93
N ARG A 111 -1.92 14.62 -4.61
CA ARG A 111 -2.09 13.34 -5.28
C ARG A 111 -3.09 13.49 -6.41
N THR A 112 -2.60 13.71 -7.62
CA THR A 112 -3.43 13.91 -8.83
C THR A 112 -4.09 12.62 -9.32
N LYS A 113 -3.64 11.45 -8.82
CA LYS A 113 -4.25 10.14 -9.04
C LYS A 113 -4.52 9.44 -7.72
N LEU A 114 -5.72 8.89 -7.57
CA LEU A 114 -6.12 8.12 -6.38
C LEU A 114 -5.66 6.66 -6.43
N SER A 115 -5.40 6.13 -7.62
CA SER A 115 -4.83 4.81 -7.86
C SER A 115 -3.55 4.95 -8.71
N GLY A 116 -2.53 4.17 -8.39
CA GLY A 116 -1.22 4.24 -9.03
C GLY A 116 -0.16 3.64 -8.10
N HIS A 117 1.07 3.50 -8.57
CA HIS A 117 2.18 2.90 -7.83
C HIS A 117 3.45 3.73 -7.98
N SER A 118 4.44 3.50 -7.12
CA SER A 118 5.79 4.08 -7.23
C SER A 118 5.84 5.62 -7.25
N GLY A 119 4.89 6.31 -6.62
CA GLY A 119 4.84 7.76 -6.58
C GLY A 119 4.19 8.42 -7.81
N GLU A 120 3.55 7.64 -8.69
CA GLU A 120 2.83 8.18 -9.84
C GLU A 120 1.73 9.16 -9.43
N GLY A 121 1.69 10.34 -10.07
CA GLY A 121 0.70 11.37 -9.79
C GLY A 121 0.91 12.14 -8.48
N ILE A 122 2.11 12.11 -7.91
CA ILE A 122 2.46 12.95 -6.76
C ILE A 122 3.15 14.23 -7.25
N VAL A 123 2.59 15.38 -6.90
CA VAL A 123 3.23 16.70 -7.00
C VAL A 123 3.49 17.20 -5.58
N ILE A 124 4.70 17.63 -5.30
CA ILE A 124 5.08 18.16 -3.97
C ILE A 124 5.02 19.67 -4.04
N ALA A 125 4.16 20.28 -3.22
CA ALA A 125 4.09 21.72 -3.04
C ALA A 125 4.80 22.13 -1.73
N GLU A 126 5.73 23.07 -1.82
CA GLU A 126 6.43 23.73 -0.70
C GLU A 126 5.96 25.18 -0.56
N THR A 127 5.35 25.73 -1.59
CA THR A 127 4.77 27.07 -1.65
C THR A 127 3.36 27.02 -2.25
N ILE A 128 2.57 28.09 -2.03
CA ILE A 128 1.21 28.21 -2.58
C ILE A 128 1.20 28.18 -4.12
N ASN A 129 2.24 28.69 -4.75
CA ASN A 129 2.35 28.74 -6.22
C ASN A 129 2.59 27.36 -6.85
N GLU A 130 3.06 26.40 -6.07
CA GLU A 130 3.27 25.01 -6.50
C GLU A 130 2.04 24.12 -6.25
N LEU A 131 1.01 24.67 -5.58
CA LEU A 131 -0.19 23.91 -5.23
C LEU A 131 -1.08 23.71 -6.46
N VAL A 132 -1.15 22.45 -6.92
CA VAL A 132 -1.97 22.04 -8.05
C VAL A 132 -3.32 21.48 -7.60
N ASP A 133 -4.31 21.46 -8.52
CA ASP A 133 -5.59 20.77 -8.27
C ASP A 133 -5.39 19.26 -8.22
N ALA A 134 -5.90 18.65 -7.16
CA ALA A 134 -5.80 17.22 -6.92
C ALA A 134 -7.01 16.69 -6.15
N PRO A 135 -7.44 15.45 -6.39
CA PRO A 135 -8.53 14.83 -5.65
C PRO A 135 -8.17 14.46 -4.20
N LEU A 136 -6.88 14.55 -3.83
CA LEU A 136 -6.41 14.26 -2.49
C LEU A 136 -5.11 15.02 -2.20
N TYR A 137 -5.07 15.67 -1.04
CA TYR A 137 -3.90 16.33 -0.47
C TYR A 137 -3.51 15.62 0.81
N THR A 138 -2.21 15.43 1.04
CA THR A 138 -1.69 14.88 2.29
C THR A 138 -0.58 15.76 2.83
N LYS A 139 -0.64 16.09 4.12
CA LYS A 139 0.39 16.84 4.83
C LYS A 139 1.66 16.00 4.91
N TRP A 140 2.80 16.58 4.56
CA TRP A 140 4.05 15.85 4.58
C TRP A 140 4.51 15.56 6.00
N VAL A 141 4.82 14.31 6.28
CA VAL A 141 5.47 13.88 7.52
C VAL A 141 6.96 13.72 7.24
N ARG A 142 7.81 14.37 8.05
CA ARG A 142 9.25 14.20 7.94
C ARG A 142 9.66 12.79 8.33
N ILE A 143 10.19 12.03 7.37
CA ILE A 143 10.45 10.60 7.51
C ILE A 143 11.69 10.36 8.37
N GLY A 144 11.55 9.55 9.42
CA GLY A 144 12.63 8.91 10.16
C GLY A 144 13.06 7.63 9.43
N GLN A 145 12.31 6.55 9.66
CA GLN A 145 12.48 5.26 8.97
C GLN A 145 11.25 4.96 8.12
N GLU A 146 11.40 4.07 7.16
CA GLU A 146 10.29 3.58 6.33
C GLU A 146 10.35 2.06 6.27
N TYR A 147 9.22 1.43 6.58
CA TYR A 147 9.06 -0.02 6.64
C TYR A 147 7.98 -0.48 5.67
N ARG A 148 8.15 -1.69 5.17
CA ARG A 148 7.09 -2.46 4.51
C ARG A 148 6.84 -3.70 5.34
N VAL A 149 5.64 -3.81 5.88
CA VAL A 149 5.22 -4.91 6.75
C VAL A 149 4.24 -5.79 5.99
N HIS A 150 4.58 -7.05 5.83
CA HIS A 150 3.71 -8.05 5.21
C HIS A 150 2.86 -8.72 6.27
N VAL A 151 1.56 -8.63 6.13
CA VAL A 151 0.57 -9.16 7.08
C VAL A 151 -0.29 -10.21 6.41
N PHE A 152 -0.62 -11.28 7.13
CA PHE A 152 -1.59 -12.28 6.75
C PHE A 152 -2.46 -12.65 7.94
N ARG A 153 -3.76 -12.35 7.87
CA ARG A 153 -4.77 -12.69 8.91
C ARG A 153 -4.36 -12.33 10.33
N GLY A 154 -3.92 -11.10 10.51
CA GLY A 154 -3.51 -10.57 11.82
C GLY A 154 -2.08 -10.92 12.23
N GLU A 155 -1.34 -11.72 11.45
CA GLU A 155 0.05 -12.09 11.74
C GLU A 155 1.02 -11.37 10.80
N VAL A 156 2.12 -10.87 11.36
CA VAL A 156 3.22 -10.29 10.59
C VAL A 156 4.10 -11.42 10.05
N LEU A 157 4.23 -11.52 8.73
CA LEU A 157 5.02 -12.55 8.06
C LEU A 157 6.46 -12.11 7.75
N ASP A 158 6.65 -10.85 7.37
CA ASP A 158 7.95 -10.32 6.95
C ASP A 158 7.97 -8.81 7.16
N VAL A 159 9.12 -8.28 7.52
CA VAL A 159 9.34 -6.83 7.63
C VAL A 159 10.57 -6.45 6.85
N GLN A 160 10.42 -5.42 6.04
CA GLN A 160 11.49 -4.84 5.25
C GLN A 160 11.65 -3.37 5.64
N ARG A 161 12.88 -2.90 5.67
CA ARG A 161 13.20 -1.48 5.84
C ARG A 161 13.61 -0.89 4.51
N LYS A 162 13.07 0.25 4.16
CA LYS A 162 13.53 0.98 2.99
C LYS A 162 14.91 1.58 3.27
N ALA A 163 15.90 1.12 2.55
CA ALA A 163 17.30 1.51 2.69
C ALA A 163 17.82 2.10 1.39
N ARG A 164 18.74 3.05 1.50
CA ARG A 164 19.48 3.56 0.34
C ARG A 164 20.35 2.44 -0.25
N LYS A 165 20.45 2.41 -1.56
CA LYS A 165 21.43 1.58 -2.27
C LYS A 165 22.84 2.10 -2.03
N HIS A 166 23.78 1.20 -1.82
CA HIS A 166 25.20 1.56 -1.57
C HIS A 166 25.90 2.06 -2.84
N ASP A 167 25.43 1.61 -4.01
CA ASP A 167 26.03 1.87 -5.32
C ASP A 167 25.48 3.13 -6.01
N VAL A 168 24.58 3.88 -5.38
CA VAL A 168 24.02 5.12 -5.93
C VAL A 168 24.68 6.33 -5.25
N PRO A 169 25.34 7.25 -6.00
CA PRO A 169 25.88 8.49 -5.46
C PRO A 169 24.81 9.36 -4.82
N ASP A 170 25.19 10.24 -3.90
CA ASP A 170 24.25 11.11 -3.16
C ASP A 170 23.40 11.98 -4.08
N GLU A 171 23.98 12.49 -5.16
CA GLU A 171 23.32 13.32 -6.17
C GLU A 171 22.23 12.57 -6.94
N GLY A 172 22.32 11.24 -7.01
CA GLY A 172 21.34 10.35 -7.65
C GLY A 172 20.20 9.89 -6.75
N VAL A 173 20.20 10.26 -5.46
CA VAL A 173 19.23 9.80 -4.49
C VAL A 173 18.04 10.77 -4.38
N ASN A 174 16.84 10.28 -4.65
CA ASN A 174 15.62 11.05 -4.43
C ASN A 174 15.07 10.84 -3.01
N TRP A 175 15.43 11.71 -2.09
CA TRP A 175 15.00 11.65 -0.69
C TRP A 175 13.51 12.00 -0.47
N LYS A 176 12.86 12.63 -1.45
CA LYS A 176 11.44 13.01 -1.37
C LYS A 176 10.53 11.85 -1.82
N VAL A 177 10.93 11.13 -2.88
CA VAL A 177 10.20 9.97 -3.41
C VAL A 177 11.12 8.74 -3.37
N ARG A 178 11.02 8.00 -2.27
CA ARG A 178 11.89 6.85 -1.99
C ARG A 178 11.39 5.60 -2.71
N ASN A 179 11.78 5.41 -3.95
CA ASN A 179 11.49 4.23 -4.76
C ASN A 179 12.77 3.63 -5.37
N LEU A 180 12.66 2.53 -6.11
CA LEU A 180 13.80 1.85 -6.71
C LEU A 180 14.56 2.78 -7.68
N ALA A 181 13.84 3.55 -8.49
CA ALA A 181 14.42 4.53 -9.40
C ALA A 181 15.08 5.70 -8.66
N GLY A 182 14.57 6.05 -7.48
CA GLY A 182 15.13 7.06 -6.59
C GLY A 182 16.29 6.58 -5.72
N GLY A 183 16.86 5.40 -5.99
CA GLY A 183 18.04 4.86 -5.30
C GLY A 183 17.73 4.13 -3.98
N PHE A 184 16.51 3.61 -3.79
CA PHE A 184 16.12 2.86 -2.60
C PHE A 184 15.78 1.40 -2.89
N ILE A 185 16.04 0.54 -1.90
CA ILE A 185 15.68 -0.88 -1.90
C ILE A 185 14.95 -1.24 -0.59
N PHE A 186 14.28 -2.39 -0.59
CA PHE A 186 13.78 -3.01 0.64
C PHE A 186 14.82 -4.00 1.18
N ALA A 187 15.45 -3.65 2.30
CA ALA A 187 16.41 -4.48 3.02
C ALA A 187 15.70 -5.33 4.08
N ARG A 188 16.17 -6.56 4.25
CA ARG A 188 15.69 -7.51 5.29
C ARG A 188 16.68 -7.72 6.43
N ALA A 189 17.97 -7.44 6.20
CA ALA A 189 18.98 -7.58 7.23
C ALA A 189 18.85 -6.47 8.29
N ASP A 190 19.00 -6.83 9.55
CA ASP A 190 19.03 -5.92 10.71
C ASP A 190 17.78 -4.99 10.79
N VAL A 191 16.62 -5.56 10.49
CA VAL A 191 15.34 -4.83 10.54
C VAL A 191 14.65 -5.15 11.86
N ASN A 192 14.62 -4.16 12.74
CA ASN A 192 13.95 -4.25 14.04
C ASN A 192 13.01 -3.04 14.22
N PRO A 193 11.78 -3.11 13.68
CA PRO A 193 10.81 -2.03 13.81
C PRO A 193 10.26 -1.93 15.22
N PRO A 194 9.84 -0.74 15.68
CA PRO A 194 9.05 -0.60 16.89
C PRO A 194 7.76 -1.45 16.83
N GLU A 195 7.32 -1.97 17.97
CA GLU A 195 6.11 -2.81 18.06
C GLU A 195 4.86 -2.08 17.53
N ASP A 196 4.75 -0.77 17.77
CA ASP A 196 3.64 0.06 17.28
C ASP A 196 3.58 0.09 15.74
N VAL A 197 4.71 0.00 15.03
CA VAL A 197 4.75 -0.14 13.55
C VAL A 197 4.08 -1.44 13.12
N LEU A 198 4.34 -2.55 13.81
CA LEU A 198 3.76 -3.86 13.50
C LEU A 198 2.25 -3.85 13.76
N LYS A 199 1.84 -3.29 14.91
CA LYS A 199 0.43 -3.14 15.25
C LYS A 199 -0.32 -2.30 14.23
N GLN A 200 0.20 -1.14 13.85
CA GLN A 200 -0.41 -0.27 12.83
C GLN A 200 -0.57 -0.98 11.48
N ALA A 201 0.36 -1.86 11.12
CA ALA A 201 0.26 -2.65 9.88
C ALA A 201 -0.88 -3.67 9.95
N VAL A 202 -1.02 -4.39 11.07
CA VAL A 202 -2.10 -5.36 11.29
C VAL A 202 -3.45 -4.66 11.24
N ASP A 203 -3.60 -3.58 12.02
CA ASP A 203 -4.82 -2.79 12.09
C ASP A 203 -5.22 -2.24 10.71
N ALA A 204 -4.25 -1.80 9.90
CA ALA A 204 -4.50 -1.27 8.55
C ALA A 204 -5.04 -2.34 7.58
N VAL A 205 -4.49 -3.55 7.61
CA VAL A 205 -4.97 -4.68 6.79
C VAL A 205 -6.39 -5.06 7.20
N GLU A 206 -6.68 -5.09 8.50
CA GLU A 206 -7.99 -5.42 9.06
C GLU A 206 -9.03 -4.34 8.71
N ALA A 207 -8.70 -3.06 8.87
CA ALA A 207 -9.60 -1.93 8.57
C ALA A 207 -10.06 -1.92 7.10
N LEU A 208 -9.25 -2.44 6.18
CA LEU A 208 -9.60 -2.58 4.78
C LEU A 208 -10.34 -3.88 4.45
N GLY A 209 -10.49 -4.79 5.44
CA GLY A 209 -11.11 -6.11 5.27
C GLY A 209 -10.29 -7.04 4.38
N LEU A 210 -8.97 -6.87 4.37
CA LEU A 210 -8.05 -7.73 3.65
C LEU A 210 -7.64 -8.93 4.51
N ASP A 211 -7.45 -10.08 3.88
CA ASP A 211 -6.83 -11.24 4.53
C ASP A 211 -5.30 -11.12 4.58
N PHE A 212 -4.71 -10.46 3.57
CA PHE A 212 -3.28 -10.16 3.53
C PHE A 212 -2.99 -8.87 2.77
N GLY A 213 -1.88 -8.24 3.12
CA GLY A 213 -1.38 -7.04 2.46
C GLY A 213 0.07 -6.75 2.81
N ALA A 214 0.68 -5.86 2.05
CA ALA A 214 1.94 -5.22 2.39
C ALA A 214 1.64 -3.75 2.71
N VAL A 215 1.99 -3.32 3.91
CA VAL A 215 1.69 -1.99 4.43
C VAL A 215 2.96 -1.17 4.47
N ASP A 216 2.95 -0.01 3.80
CA ASP A 216 4.05 0.94 3.85
C ASP A 216 3.81 1.92 5.02
N ILE A 217 4.75 1.94 5.96
CA ILE A 217 4.68 2.74 7.20
C ILE A 217 5.96 3.54 7.34
N ILE A 218 5.82 4.82 7.65
CA ILE A 218 6.96 5.66 8.06
C ILE A 218 6.90 5.95 9.55
N THR A 219 8.06 6.12 10.19
CA THR A 219 8.11 6.78 11.49
C THR A 219 8.43 8.25 11.29
N GLY A 220 7.75 9.12 12.04
CA GLY A 220 8.02 10.53 12.03
C GLY A 220 9.41 10.83 12.63
N LYS A 221 10.21 11.69 11.99
CA LYS A 221 11.56 12.01 12.49
C LYS A 221 11.55 12.80 13.80
N ARG A 222 10.45 13.50 14.10
CA ARG A 222 10.33 14.36 15.28
C ARG A 222 9.72 13.65 16.49
N ASP A 223 8.69 12.83 16.23
CA ASP A 223 7.82 12.24 17.24
C ASP A 223 7.97 10.72 17.35
N ASN A 224 8.71 10.12 16.41
CA ASN A 224 8.90 8.67 16.26
C ASN A 224 7.60 7.85 16.13
N ASN A 225 6.45 8.52 15.92
CA ASN A 225 5.19 7.85 15.71
C ASN A 225 5.13 7.16 14.34
N PRO A 226 4.51 5.98 14.23
CA PRO A 226 4.24 5.34 12.95
C PRO A 226 3.08 6.04 12.24
N TYR A 227 3.20 6.18 10.92
CA TYR A 227 2.17 6.68 10.02
C TYR A 227 2.02 5.73 8.85
N VAL A 228 0.83 5.16 8.69
CA VAL A 228 0.49 4.30 7.55
C VAL A 228 0.32 5.17 6.30
N LEU A 229 0.99 4.79 5.22
CA LEU A 229 0.95 5.52 3.95
C LEU A 229 0.07 4.83 2.89
N GLU A 230 0.18 3.48 2.81
CA GLU A 230 -0.48 2.67 1.79
C GLU A 230 -0.59 1.21 2.26
#